data_cb2e4b7bc20d435850c3669a920ad675
#
_entry.id   cb2e4b7bc20d435850c3669a920ad675
#
_cell.length_a   1.000
_cell.length_b   1.000
_cell.length_c   1.000
_cell.angle_alpha   90.00
_cell.angle_beta   90.00
_cell.angle_gamma   90.00
#
_symmetry.space_group_name_H-M   'P 1'
#
loop_
_entity.id
_entity.type
_entity.pdbx_description
1 polymer ?
#
loop_
_entity_poly.entity_id
_entity_poly.type
_entity_poly.pdbx_seq_one_letter_code
_entity_poly.pdbx_strand_id
1 'polypeptide(L)'
;MTVYHVWTDGSKGEHGDAGVGVVIVNRDLDGIEYLFGEYIGKQTSNYAEFYAVQRALETIYERVTSPTRLDIEIRSDSQLLVKGMNGENKIQKPHLVKIKTEIEKLHFKLKVEPEYIWVKAHVGNRLNELADFLAVKAMAG
;
A
#
# COMPACT_ATOMS: atom_id res chain seq x y z
N MET A 1 -20.70 7.67 -3.35
CA MET A 1 -19.62 6.81 -2.81
C MET A 1 -18.49 6.72 -3.82
N THR A 2 -17.26 6.85 -3.34
CA THR A 2 -16.08 6.71 -4.21
C THR A 2 -15.40 5.37 -3.89
N VAL A 3 -15.10 4.61 -4.93
CA VAL A 3 -14.46 3.29 -4.79
C VAL A 3 -13.04 3.37 -5.33
N TYR A 4 -12.07 3.07 -4.47
CA TYR A 4 -10.66 3.01 -4.84
C TYR A 4 -10.16 1.56 -4.79
N HIS A 5 -9.47 1.16 -5.85
CA HIS A 5 -8.70 -0.08 -5.86
C HIS A 5 -7.23 0.30 -5.86
N VAL A 6 -6.50 -0.22 -4.90
CA VAL A 6 -5.11 0.18 -4.64
C VAL A 6 -4.20 -1.03 -4.78
N TRP A 7 -3.09 -0.85 -5.47
CA TRP A 7 -2.02 -1.85 -5.52
C TRP A 7 -0.79 -1.24 -4.87
N THR A 8 -0.19 -1.97 -3.95
CA THR A 8 0.99 -1.52 -3.22
C THR A 8 2.07 -2.58 -3.30
N ASP A 9 3.32 -2.13 -3.31
CA ASP A 9 4.45 -3.04 -3.25
C ASP A 9 5.61 -2.37 -2.53
N GLY A 10 6.41 -3.18 -1.85
CA GLY A 10 7.65 -2.76 -1.23
C GLY A 10 8.77 -3.60 -1.76
N SER A 11 9.91 -2.99 -2.06
CA SER A 11 11.06 -3.69 -2.59
C SER A 11 12.31 -3.32 -1.82
N LYS A 12 13.23 -4.28 -1.70
CA LYS A 12 14.50 -4.08 -1.01
C LYS A 12 15.62 -4.54 -1.92
N GLY A 13 16.60 -3.67 -2.14
CA GLY A 13 17.78 -4.00 -2.91
C GLY A 13 18.82 -4.75 -2.10
N GLU A 14 19.85 -5.25 -2.77
CA GLU A 14 20.90 -6.06 -2.15
C GLU A 14 21.73 -5.30 -1.10
N HIS A 15 21.75 -3.97 -1.17
CA HIS A 15 22.48 -3.15 -0.18
C HIS A 15 21.59 -2.62 0.94
N GLY A 16 20.36 -3.13 1.04
CA GLY A 16 19.44 -2.76 2.11
C GLY A 16 18.56 -1.55 1.83
N ASP A 17 18.78 -0.87 0.72
CA ASP A 17 17.91 0.24 0.31
C ASP A 17 16.54 -0.26 -0.09
N ALA A 18 15.52 0.48 0.26
CA ALA A 18 14.15 0.07 0.00
C ALA A 18 13.37 1.14 -0.77
N GLY A 19 12.38 0.70 -1.50
CA GLY A 19 11.47 1.56 -2.23
C GLY A 19 10.06 1.03 -2.14
N VAL A 20 9.10 1.91 -2.33
CA VAL A 20 7.69 1.53 -2.37
C VAL A 20 7.06 2.00 -3.66
N GLY A 21 6.06 1.26 -4.12
CA GLY A 21 5.28 1.60 -5.29
C GLY A 21 3.80 1.58 -4.94
N VAL A 22 3.07 2.55 -5.46
CA VAL A 22 1.64 2.71 -5.19
C VAL A 22 0.93 3.03 -6.49
N VAL A 23 -0.17 2.32 -6.74
CA VAL A 23 -1.07 2.58 -7.87
C VAL A 23 -2.48 2.68 -7.31
N ILE A 24 -3.14 3.80 -7.56
CA ILE A 24 -4.50 4.05 -7.05
C ILE A 24 -5.43 4.25 -8.24
N VAL A 25 -6.40 3.34 -8.35
CA VAL A 25 -7.42 3.39 -9.40
C VAL A 25 -8.73 3.89 -8.78
N ASN A 26 -9.30 4.91 -9.38
CA ASN A 26 -10.63 5.37 -9.01
C ASN A 26 -11.63 4.66 -9.91
N ARG A 27 -12.45 3.77 -9.33
CA ARG A 27 -13.37 2.95 -10.11
C ARG A 27 -14.51 3.75 -10.74
N ASP A 28 -14.84 4.90 -10.16
CA ASP A 28 -15.87 5.76 -10.72
C ASP A 28 -15.40 6.42 -12.01
N LEU A 29 -14.10 6.68 -12.13
CA LEU A 29 -13.49 7.25 -13.33
C LEU A 29 -12.92 6.18 -14.26
N ASP A 30 -12.88 4.94 -13.80
CA ASP A 30 -12.37 3.76 -14.50
C ASP A 30 -10.93 3.95 -15.02
N GLY A 31 -10.07 4.52 -14.19
CA GLY A 31 -8.68 4.73 -14.56
C GLY A 31 -7.77 4.99 -13.38
N ILE A 32 -6.46 4.94 -13.66
CA ILE A 32 -5.44 5.25 -12.68
C ILE A 32 -5.52 6.74 -12.37
N GLU A 33 -5.74 7.06 -11.09
CA GLU A 33 -5.82 8.45 -10.64
C GLU A 33 -4.48 8.93 -10.11
N TYR A 34 -3.77 8.07 -9.36
CA TYR A 34 -2.44 8.38 -8.82
C TYR A 34 -1.54 7.18 -8.95
N LEU A 35 -0.28 7.42 -9.26
CA LEU A 35 0.75 6.40 -9.19
C LEU A 35 2.08 7.07 -8.83
N PHE A 36 2.86 6.41 -8.00
CA PHE A 36 4.17 6.94 -7.62
C PHE A 36 5.04 5.86 -7.02
N GLY A 37 6.36 6.12 -7.04
CA GLY A 37 7.35 5.37 -6.29
C GLY A 37 8.04 6.30 -5.32
N GLU A 38 8.51 5.76 -4.20
CA GLU A 38 9.20 6.54 -3.19
C GLU A 38 10.38 5.75 -2.64
N TYR A 39 11.56 6.39 -2.58
CA TYR A 39 12.74 5.85 -1.93
C TYR A 39 12.61 6.07 -0.42
N ILE A 40 12.81 5.03 0.38
CA ILE A 40 12.60 5.12 1.83
C ILE A 40 13.85 4.78 2.64
N GLY A 41 15.03 4.78 2.00
CA GLY A 41 16.27 4.52 2.70
C GLY A 41 16.44 3.05 3.05
N LYS A 42 17.25 2.79 4.08
CA LYS A 42 17.52 1.42 4.53
C LYS A 42 16.40 0.93 5.41
N GLN A 43 15.65 -0.06 4.95
CA GLN A 43 14.50 -0.63 5.64
C GLN A 43 14.40 -2.12 5.35
N THR A 44 13.65 -2.83 6.19
CA THR A 44 13.32 -4.23 5.89
C THR A 44 12.28 -4.28 4.77
N SER A 45 12.22 -5.41 4.07
CA SER A 45 11.21 -5.58 3.02
C SER A 45 9.79 -5.57 3.61
N ASN A 46 9.61 -6.15 4.79
CA ASN A 46 8.30 -6.14 5.44
C ASN A 46 7.88 -4.72 5.81
N TYR A 47 8.80 -3.90 6.33
CA TYR A 47 8.48 -2.50 6.61
C TYR A 47 8.07 -1.76 5.33
N ALA A 48 8.79 -1.98 4.24
CA ALA A 48 8.47 -1.33 2.96
C ALA A 48 7.05 -1.69 2.50
N GLU A 49 6.64 -2.95 2.66
CA GLU A 49 5.29 -3.37 2.29
C GLU A 49 4.22 -2.61 3.09
N PHE A 50 4.41 -2.49 4.41
CA PHE A 50 3.47 -1.72 5.24
C PHE A 50 3.52 -0.23 4.91
N TYR A 51 4.71 0.32 4.69
CA TYR A 51 4.85 1.74 4.39
C TYR A 51 4.16 2.11 3.07
N ALA A 52 4.19 1.21 2.09
CA ALA A 52 3.47 1.45 0.83
C ALA A 52 1.97 1.65 1.08
N VAL A 53 1.38 0.86 1.98
CA VAL A 53 -0.03 1.02 2.35
C VAL A 53 -0.26 2.35 3.05
N GLN A 54 0.62 2.72 3.98
CA GLN A 54 0.50 4.01 4.66
C GLN A 54 0.51 5.16 3.66
N ARG A 55 1.44 5.15 2.71
CA ARG A 55 1.53 6.20 1.71
C ARG A 55 0.31 6.25 0.79
N ALA A 56 -0.23 5.10 0.43
CA ALA A 56 -1.45 5.04 -0.37
C ALA A 56 -2.62 5.69 0.35
N LEU A 57 -2.81 5.34 1.61
CA LEU A 57 -3.91 5.89 2.41
C LEU A 57 -3.73 7.38 2.70
N GLU A 58 -2.49 7.82 2.96
CA GLU A 58 -2.18 9.24 3.11
C GLU A 58 -2.52 10.02 1.85
N THR A 59 -2.19 9.46 0.68
CA THR A 59 -2.48 10.10 -0.59
C THR A 59 -3.99 10.26 -0.79
N ILE A 60 -4.76 9.20 -0.50
CA ILE A 60 -6.21 9.29 -0.59
C ILE A 60 -6.75 10.34 0.39
N TYR A 61 -6.26 10.35 1.62
CA TYR A 61 -6.71 11.29 2.64
C TYR A 61 -6.47 12.74 2.22
N GLU A 62 -5.30 13.02 1.62
CA GLU A 62 -4.96 14.37 1.19
C GLU A 62 -5.80 14.83 -0.01
N ARG A 63 -6.30 13.89 -0.81
CA ARG A 63 -6.99 14.21 -2.07
C ARG A 63 -8.50 14.23 -1.95
N VAL A 64 -9.05 13.59 -0.92
CA VAL A 64 -10.50 13.61 -0.73
C VAL A 64 -10.91 14.97 -0.17
N THR A 65 -11.65 15.73 -0.96
CA THR A 65 -12.02 17.12 -0.62
C THR A 65 -13.44 17.26 -0.13
N SER A 66 -14.26 16.23 -0.20
CA SER A 66 -15.64 16.29 0.25
C SER A 66 -15.95 15.07 1.12
N PRO A 67 -16.92 15.17 2.05
CA PRO A 67 -17.28 14.07 2.94
C PRO A 67 -18.04 12.99 2.17
N THR A 68 -17.35 12.34 1.26
CA THR A 68 -17.88 11.23 0.48
C THR A 68 -17.59 9.93 1.20
N ARG A 69 -18.56 9.01 1.16
CA ARG A 69 -18.33 7.67 1.66
C ARG A 69 -17.31 6.96 0.75
N LEU A 70 -16.31 6.35 1.37
CA LEU A 70 -15.24 5.67 0.66
C LEU A 70 -15.37 4.15 0.79
N ASP A 71 -15.00 3.46 -0.26
CA ASP A 71 -14.77 2.03 -0.27
C ASP A 71 -13.36 1.82 -0.83
N ILE A 72 -12.52 1.11 -0.10
CA ILE A 72 -11.11 0.94 -0.47
C ILE A 72 -10.76 -0.55 -0.43
N GLU A 73 -10.21 -1.05 -1.54
CA GLU A 73 -9.61 -2.38 -1.60
C GLU A 73 -8.12 -2.21 -1.83
N ILE A 74 -7.31 -2.86 -1.00
CA ILE A 74 -5.86 -2.78 -1.09
C ILE A 74 -5.32 -4.16 -1.44
N ARG A 75 -4.62 -4.24 -2.56
CA ARG A 75 -4.03 -5.47 -3.05
C ARG A 75 -2.52 -5.44 -2.85
N SER A 76 -1.99 -6.51 -2.26
CA SER A 76 -0.57 -6.65 -1.99
C SER A 76 -0.15 -8.12 -2.19
N ASP A 77 1.08 -8.32 -2.62
CA ASP A 77 1.64 -9.67 -2.71
C ASP A 77 2.31 -10.11 -1.41
N SER A 78 2.26 -9.29 -0.37
CA SER A 78 2.79 -9.64 0.95
C SER A 78 1.72 -10.35 1.77
N GLN A 79 1.89 -11.65 2.00
CA GLN A 79 0.96 -12.40 2.85
C GLN A 79 1.01 -11.91 4.29
N LEU A 80 2.20 -11.52 4.77
CA LEU A 80 2.35 -11.00 6.13
C LEU A 80 1.50 -9.74 6.32
N LEU A 81 1.56 -8.81 5.37
CA LEU A 81 0.76 -7.60 5.42
C LEU A 81 -0.72 -7.91 5.40
N VAL A 82 -1.16 -8.69 4.42
CA VAL A 82 -2.58 -8.96 4.22
C VAL A 82 -3.18 -9.69 5.43
N LYS A 83 -2.51 -10.74 5.89
CA LYS A 83 -2.99 -11.49 7.05
C LYS A 83 -2.92 -10.65 8.32
N GLY A 84 -1.87 -9.83 8.47
CA GLY A 84 -1.74 -8.95 9.62
C GLY A 84 -2.84 -7.90 9.68
N MET A 85 -3.14 -7.27 8.55
CA MET A 85 -4.16 -6.24 8.51
C MET A 85 -5.57 -6.82 8.63
N ASN A 86 -5.78 -8.05 8.17
CA ASN A 86 -7.06 -8.75 8.31
C ASN A 86 -7.26 -9.39 9.68
N GLY A 87 -6.28 -9.28 10.58
CA GLY A 87 -6.38 -9.85 11.92
C GLY A 87 -6.18 -11.35 11.99
N GLU A 88 -5.73 -11.98 10.92
CA GLU A 88 -5.48 -13.42 10.88
C GLU A 88 -4.18 -13.81 11.57
N ASN A 89 -3.18 -12.92 11.52
CA ASN A 89 -1.89 -13.11 12.16
C ASN A 89 -1.58 -11.93 13.06
N LYS A 90 -0.97 -12.22 14.21
CA LYS A 90 -0.52 -11.17 15.11
C LYS A 90 0.82 -10.62 14.62
N ILE A 91 0.88 -9.30 14.45
CA ILE A 91 2.15 -8.62 14.15
C ILE A 91 2.88 -8.37 15.44
N GLN A 92 4.12 -8.89 15.55
CA GLN A 92 4.87 -8.87 16.81
C GLN A 92 6.09 -7.94 16.81
N LYS A 93 6.75 -7.78 15.67
CA LYS A 93 7.96 -6.94 15.62
C LYS A 93 7.61 -5.48 15.87
N PRO A 94 8.32 -4.81 16.82
CA PRO A 94 7.93 -3.46 17.26
C PRO A 94 7.81 -2.44 16.12
N HIS A 95 8.72 -2.46 15.14
CA HIS A 95 8.66 -1.51 14.04
C HIS A 95 7.46 -1.77 13.12
N LEU A 96 7.00 -3.01 13.02
CA LEU A 96 5.80 -3.34 12.24
C LEU A 96 4.53 -3.03 13.02
N VAL A 97 4.55 -3.24 14.33
CA VAL A 97 3.42 -2.85 15.20
C VAL A 97 3.20 -1.35 15.10
N LYS A 98 4.28 -0.58 15.14
CA LYS A 98 4.20 0.87 15.08
C LYS A 98 3.58 1.35 13.76
N ILE A 99 4.05 0.81 12.63
CA ILE A 99 3.52 1.24 11.34
C ILE A 99 2.09 0.76 11.12
N LYS A 100 1.74 -0.43 11.61
CA LYS A 100 0.36 -0.90 11.57
C LYS A 100 -0.57 0.06 12.32
N THR A 101 -0.12 0.57 13.47
CA THR A 101 -0.88 1.56 14.24
C THR A 101 -1.11 2.83 13.43
N GLU A 102 -0.09 3.30 12.72
CA GLU A 102 -0.23 4.48 11.85
C GLU A 102 -1.24 4.25 10.73
N ILE A 103 -1.24 3.04 10.15
CA ILE A 103 -2.21 2.67 9.12
C ILE A 103 -3.62 2.65 9.70
N GLU A 104 -3.79 2.09 10.89
CA GLU A 104 -5.10 2.04 11.54
C GLU A 104 -5.65 3.43 11.88
N LYS A 105 -4.75 4.37 12.22
CA LYS A 105 -5.15 5.77 12.41
C LYS A 105 -5.71 6.37 11.11
N LEU A 106 -5.13 6.00 9.98
CA LEU A 106 -5.63 6.45 8.68
C LEU A 106 -6.99 5.84 8.36
N HIS A 107 -7.22 4.56 8.70
CA HIS A 107 -8.55 3.96 8.59
C HIS A 107 -9.58 4.80 9.34
N PHE A 108 -9.24 5.17 10.56
CA PHE A 108 -10.12 5.98 11.40
C PHE A 108 -10.38 7.35 10.78
N LYS A 109 -9.34 8.03 10.31
CA LYS A 109 -9.47 9.36 9.69
C LYS A 109 -10.29 9.31 8.42
N LEU A 110 -10.15 8.25 7.63
CA LEU A 110 -10.89 8.07 6.39
C LEU A 110 -12.29 7.51 6.61
N LYS A 111 -12.58 7.05 7.83
CA LYS A 111 -13.86 6.43 8.21
C LYS A 111 -14.18 5.22 7.33
N VAL A 112 -13.18 4.41 7.06
CA VAL A 112 -13.31 3.21 6.23
C VAL A 112 -12.45 2.09 6.79
N GLU A 113 -12.95 0.86 6.67
CA GLU A 113 -12.18 -0.35 6.92
C GLU A 113 -11.82 -0.94 5.55
N PRO A 114 -10.60 -0.68 5.06
CA PRO A 114 -10.22 -1.22 3.75
C PRO A 114 -10.22 -2.74 3.76
N GLU A 115 -10.57 -3.31 2.62
CA GLU A 115 -10.42 -4.75 2.41
C GLU A 115 -9.00 -5.00 1.91
N TYR A 116 -8.26 -5.88 2.59
CA TYR A 116 -6.90 -6.25 2.20
C TYR A 116 -6.95 -7.59 1.47
N ILE A 117 -6.44 -7.60 0.24
CA ILE A 117 -6.54 -8.75 -0.66
C ILE A 117 -5.14 -9.17 -1.08
N TRP A 118 -4.82 -10.45 -0.86
CA TRP A 118 -3.55 -10.98 -1.33
C TRP A 118 -3.63 -11.27 -2.83
N VAL A 119 -2.59 -10.84 -3.56
CA VAL A 119 -2.43 -11.16 -4.97
C VAL A 119 -1.10 -11.89 -5.14
N LYS A 120 -1.08 -12.86 -6.05
CA LYS A 120 0.14 -13.61 -6.30
C LYS A 120 1.10 -12.76 -7.12
N ALA A 121 2.36 -12.66 -6.64
CA ALA A 121 3.39 -11.87 -7.31
C ALA A 121 3.67 -12.39 -8.72
N HIS A 122 3.88 -11.47 -9.66
CA HIS A 122 4.37 -11.76 -11.02
C HIS A 122 3.48 -12.70 -11.86
N VAL A 123 2.18 -12.78 -11.56
CA VAL A 123 1.28 -13.65 -12.31
C VAL A 123 0.19 -12.84 -12.98
N GLY A 124 0.53 -12.23 -14.13
CA GLY A 124 -0.46 -11.61 -15.02
C GLY A 124 -1.26 -10.46 -14.46
N ASN A 125 -0.88 -9.92 -13.31
CA ASN A 125 -1.55 -8.78 -12.72
C ASN A 125 -0.77 -7.52 -13.05
N ARG A 126 -1.23 -6.79 -14.07
CA ARG A 126 -0.53 -5.62 -14.59
C ARG A 126 -0.30 -4.53 -13.56
N LEU A 127 -1.28 -4.30 -12.68
CA LEU A 127 -1.16 -3.21 -11.71
C LEU A 127 -0.26 -3.61 -10.54
N ASN A 128 -0.22 -4.89 -10.19
CA ASN A 128 0.77 -5.38 -9.23
C ASN A 128 2.18 -5.26 -9.80
N GLU A 129 2.36 -5.60 -11.08
CA GLU A 129 3.66 -5.46 -11.77
C GLU A 129 4.07 -4.00 -11.84
N LEU A 130 3.13 -3.10 -12.09
CA LEU A 130 3.40 -1.66 -12.12
C LEU A 130 3.85 -1.16 -10.74
N ALA A 131 3.19 -1.57 -9.67
CA ALA A 131 3.59 -1.19 -8.32
C ALA A 131 5.00 -1.70 -8.01
N ASP A 132 5.32 -2.93 -8.40
CA ASP A 132 6.67 -3.49 -8.25
C ASP A 132 7.70 -2.67 -9.03
N PHE A 133 7.40 -2.37 -10.29
CA PHE A 133 8.29 -1.55 -11.13
C PHE A 133 8.57 -0.20 -10.49
N LEU A 134 7.54 0.46 -9.96
CA LEU A 134 7.69 1.76 -9.32
C LEU A 134 8.56 1.66 -8.05
N ALA A 135 8.38 0.60 -7.27
CA ALA A 135 9.18 0.39 -6.06
C ALA A 135 10.65 0.18 -6.42
N VAL A 136 10.93 -0.66 -7.41
CA VAL A 136 12.30 -0.96 -7.84
C VAL A 136 12.95 0.28 -8.44
N LYS A 137 12.21 1.01 -9.28
CA LYS A 137 12.74 2.22 -9.91
C LYS A 137 13.07 3.31 -8.88
N ALA A 138 12.28 3.41 -7.82
CA ALA A 138 12.52 4.38 -6.75
C ALA A 138 13.88 4.15 -6.07
N MET A 139 14.34 2.91 -6.00
CA MET A 139 15.65 2.56 -5.41
C MET A 139 16.81 2.92 -6.32
N ALA A 140 16.58 2.95 -7.61
CA ALA A 140 17.64 3.21 -8.60
C ALA A 140 18.01 4.70 -8.69
N GLY A 141 17.30 5.52 -7.98
CA GLY A 141 17.63 6.92 -7.89
C GLY A 141 16.81 7.83 -8.68
#